data_133a5a2c7005072cc618b250f9a64212
#
_entry.id   133a5a2c7005072cc618b250f9a64212
#
_cell.length_a   1.000
_cell.length_b   1.000
_cell.length_c   1.000
_cell.angle_alpha   90.00
_cell.angle_beta   90.00
_cell.angle_gamma   90.00
#
_symmetry.space_group_name_H-M   'P 1'
#
loop_
_entity.id
_entity.type
_entity.pdbx_description
1 polymer ?
#
loop_
_entity_poly.entity_id
_entity_poly.type
_entity_poly.pdbx_seq_one_letter_code
_entity_poly.pdbx_strand_id
1 'polypeptide(L)'
;MKALEAGLGRFVIRYRIPLILFSVLLAVGTGYGSRFLTFSSNSRMFFSEDNPELQAFNALEQTYTKFENVFFTIAPKSKNVFTQDVLVAVQDLTERSWQLPYSSRVDSIINYQHTRVEGDELIIEDLVSNAEQLSNEQLQEIRHIALNEPLLKGRLISPTGHVTGVNINVVKPDEEGKVSDIIAEAAYALQVEMEQKYPQLDIYLTGVVMIDTTFELAAKEDITLLVPLMGGLLLLILALCLRSALGMGLTFLVIIFSTLSGLGLAGWLGIPMNPASANAPTIILTLAVADSVHILTTIFQQMRNGLDRHQAIAESIRINFRPVLVTSLTTVVGFLTMNFSDAPPFRDLGNVVAMGIIAAFLYSVLLLPALAAVLPLKAASLSSSSSTTIYERLADLVIRRRTAIFWAMIIMIIGVTTGIPRIQLDDDFIKFFSPRFDFRQATDFTAENLTGMYIIDWDLNAGREGGVNEPAYLQTVEAFADWFRQQKYVCHVYSFTDVMKQVNRNMHNNDPAYYRLPQERTLAAQYLLLYEMNLPFGLDLNDRINIDKSATRMTVSLVGASTREMREL
;
A
#
# COMPACT_ATOMS: atom_id res chain seq x y z
N MET A 1 -6.41 20.05 43.62
CA MET A 1 -7.15 19.27 42.64
C MET A 1 -8.62 19.11 43.00
N LYS A 2 -9.02 18.55 44.15
CA LYS A 2 -10.45 18.38 44.55
C LYS A 2 -11.30 19.66 44.47
N ALA A 3 -10.73 20.84 44.80
CA ALA A 3 -11.41 22.11 44.66
C ALA A 3 -11.63 22.54 43.19
N LEU A 4 -10.70 22.20 42.32
CA LEU A 4 -10.77 22.47 40.88
C LEU A 4 -11.83 21.58 40.20
N GLU A 5 -11.89 20.30 40.57
CA GLU A 5 -12.89 19.34 40.09
C GLU A 5 -14.32 19.76 40.44
N ALA A 6 -14.54 20.17 41.71
CA ALA A 6 -15.84 20.69 42.14
C ALA A 6 -16.17 22.07 41.56
N GLY A 7 -15.15 22.90 41.23
CA GLY A 7 -15.30 24.17 40.57
C GLY A 7 -15.71 24.02 39.09
N LEU A 8 -15.11 23.05 38.39
CA LEU A 8 -15.36 22.81 36.96
C LEU A 8 -16.82 22.40 36.69
N GLY A 9 -17.41 21.53 37.51
CA GLY A 9 -18.82 21.14 37.34
C GLY A 9 -19.76 22.34 37.46
N ARG A 10 -19.56 23.22 38.42
CA ARG A 10 -20.33 24.46 38.58
C ARG A 10 -20.08 25.45 37.44
N PHE A 11 -18.84 25.55 36.99
CA PHE A 11 -18.48 26.39 35.85
C PHE A 11 -19.21 25.94 34.57
N VAL A 12 -19.19 24.64 34.25
CA VAL A 12 -19.86 24.10 33.04
C VAL A 12 -21.37 24.36 33.07
N ILE A 13 -22.01 24.19 34.23
CA ILE A 13 -23.45 24.43 34.39
C ILE A 13 -23.76 25.93 34.25
N ARG A 14 -22.98 26.80 34.87
CA ARG A 14 -23.17 28.26 34.84
C ARG A 14 -22.98 28.83 33.42
N TYR A 15 -21.95 28.37 32.71
CA TYR A 15 -21.58 28.86 31.37
C TYR A 15 -21.99 27.91 30.25
N ARG A 16 -23.02 27.07 30.45
CA ARG A 16 -23.43 26.04 29.50
C ARG A 16 -23.65 26.53 28.07
N ILE A 17 -24.33 27.68 27.86
CA ILE A 17 -24.60 28.22 26.52
C ILE A 17 -23.31 28.72 25.82
N PRO A 18 -22.49 29.59 26.47
CA PRO A 18 -21.19 29.94 25.89
C PRO A 18 -20.29 28.75 25.57
N LEU A 19 -20.28 27.70 26.41
CA LEU A 19 -19.47 26.50 26.16
C LEU A 19 -19.98 25.65 25.01
N ILE A 20 -21.29 25.56 24.81
CA ILE A 20 -21.88 24.90 23.63
C ILE A 20 -21.48 25.66 22.38
N LEU A 21 -21.67 27.00 22.36
CA LEU A 21 -21.30 27.83 21.22
C LEU A 21 -19.79 27.76 20.90
N PHE A 22 -18.95 27.83 21.92
CA PHE A 22 -17.51 27.68 21.77
C PHE A 22 -17.15 26.30 21.17
N SER A 23 -17.73 25.23 21.69
CA SER A 23 -17.48 23.87 21.20
C SER A 23 -17.93 23.67 19.74
N VAL A 24 -19.07 24.26 19.36
CA VAL A 24 -19.55 24.21 17.98
C VAL A 24 -18.63 25.02 17.05
N LEU A 25 -18.23 26.24 17.47
CA LEU A 25 -17.31 27.05 16.70
C LEU A 25 -15.93 26.37 16.56
N LEU A 26 -15.46 25.75 17.61
CA LEU A 26 -14.21 24.97 17.60
C LEU A 26 -14.33 23.79 16.61
N ALA A 27 -15.41 23.02 16.67
CA ALA A 27 -15.63 21.88 15.78
C ALA A 27 -15.74 22.32 14.30
N VAL A 28 -16.45 23.43 14.03
CA VAL A 28 -16.58 23.98 12.67
C VAL A 28 -15.25 24.54 12.18
N GLY A 29 -14.55 25.33 13.02
CA GLY A 29 -13.26 25.93 12.65
C GLY A 29 -12.17 24.91 12.41
N THR A 30 -12.04 23.91 13.29
CA THR A 30 -11.08 22.80 13.06
C THR A 30 -11.53 21.93 11.91
N GLY A 31 -12.80 21.54 11.87
CA GLY A 31 -13.36 20.68 10.82
C GLY A 31 -13.28 21.28 9.41
N TYR A 32 -13.26 22.61 9.28
CA TYR A 32 -13.06 23.26 7.98
C TYR A 32 -11.74 22.86 7.31
N GLY A 33 -10.73 22.54 8.10
CA GLY A 33 -9.42 22.09 7.60
C GLY A 33 -9.48 20.76 6.83
N SER A 34 -10.54 19.95 7.02
CA SER A 34 -10.70 18.70 6.25
C SER A 34 -10.74 18.91 4.72
N ARG A 35 -11.01 20.15 4.27
CA ARG A 35 -10.95 20.53 2.85
C ARG A 35 -9.53 20.52 2.27
N PHE A 36 -8.53 20.61 3.13
CA PHE A 36 -7.12 20.61 2.75
C PHE A 36 -6.46 19.23 2.90
N LEU A 37 -7.24 18.22 3.30
CA LEU A 37 -6.72 16.84 3.37
C LEU A 37 -6.40 16.35 1.96
N THR A 38 -5.15 15.92 1.80
CA THR A 38 -4.68 15.19 0.64
C THR A 38 -4.55 13.71 1.01
N PHE A 39 -4.65 12.83 0.03
CA PHE A 39 -4.38 11.40 0.22
C PHE A 39 -3.09 11.06 -0.52
N SER A 40 -2.16 10.41 0.16
CA SER A 40 -0.93 9.89 -0.43
C SER A 40 -0.98 8.37 -0.42
N SER A 41 -0.88 7.75 -1.59
CA SER A 41 -0.90 6.30 -1.79
C SER A 41 0.43 5.75 -2.32
N ASN A 42 1.43 6.62 -2.56
CA ASN A 42 2.73 6.21 -3.06
C ASN A 42 3.41 5.26 -2.07
N SER A 43 3.81 4.09 -2.53
CA SER A 43 4.49 3.07 -1.71
C SER A 43 5.78 3.57 -1.05
N ARG A 44 6.44 4.59 -1.62
CA ARG A 44 7.65 5.22 -1.05
C ARG A 44 7.40 5.98 0.26
N MET A 45 6.13 6.35 0.55
CA MET A 45 5.78 7.06 1.79
C MET A 45 6.14 6.29 3.07
N PHE A 46 6.33 4.96 2.98
CA PHE A 46 6.73 4.15 4.13
C PHE A 46 8.18 4.36 4.56
N PHE A 47 8.98 5.04 3.75
CA PHE A 47 10.38 5.35 4.02
C PHE A 47 10.55 6.84 4.31
N SER A 48 11.37 7.17 5.32
CA SER A 48 11.76 8.56 5.56
C SER A 48 12.74 9.04 4.49
N GLU A 49 12.79 10.34 4.23
CA GLU A 49 13.70 10.93 3.24
C GLU A 49 15.18 10.65 3.55
N ASP A 50 15.53 10.48 4.83
CA ASP A 50 16.87 10.16 5.31
C ASP A 50 17.22 8.66 5.20
N ASN A 51 16.28 7.83 4.76
CA ASN A 51 16.48 6.38 4.65
C ASN A 51 17.50 6.08 3.54
N PRO A 52 18.62 5.38 3.84
CA PRO A 52 19.68 5.14 2.86
C PRO A 52 19.24 4.27 1.68
N GLU A 53 18.33 3.32 1.90
CA GLU A 53 17.80 2.46 0.83
C GLU A 53 16.90 3.27 -0.12
N LEU A 54 16.08 4.19 0.41
CA LEU A 54 15.29 5.10 -0.42
C LEU A 54 16.20 6.05 -1.23
N GLN A 55 17.25 6.58 -0.62
CA GLN A 55 18.22 7.43 -1.32
C GLN A 55 18.96 6.67 -2.43
N ALA A 56 19.36 5.43 -2.18
CA ALA A 56 19.97 4.57 -3.19
C ALA A 56 18.99 4.27 -4.34
N PHE A 57 17.73 3.99 -4.02
CA PHE A 57 16.68 3.78 -5.00
C PHE A 57 16.42 5.03 -5.85
N ASN A 58 16.33 6.21 -5.22
CA ASN A 58 16.16 7.48 -5.93
C ASN A 58 17.37 7.81 -6.82
N ALA A 59 18.59 7.51 -6.37
CA ALA A 59 19.81 7.68 -7.18
C ALA A 59 19.79 6.76 -8.41
N LEU A 60 19.35 5.52 -8.24
CA LEU A 60 19.18 4.57 -9.34
C LEU A 60 18.16 5.08 -10.37
N GLU A 61 17.03 5.63 -9.93
CA GLU A 61 16.03 6.20 -10.83
C GLU A 61 16.46 7.50 -11.52
N GLN A 62 17.35 8.27 -10.90
CA GLN A 62 17.97 9.45 -11.55
C GLN A 62 18.99 9.07 -12.61
N THR A 63 19.66 7.92 -12.42
CA THR A 63 20.67 7.42 -13.35
C THR A 63 20.03 6.69 -14.54
N TYR A 64 18.96 5.94 -14.27
CA TYR A 64 18.22 5.15 -15.24
C TYR A 64 16.77 5.65 -15.33
N THR A 65 15.99 5.11 -16.23
CA THR A 65 14.55 5.47 -16.35
C THR A 65 13.77 5.08 -15.10
N LYS A 66 12.83 5.92 -14.65
CA LYS A 66 11.93 5.65 -13.52
C LYS A 66 11.19 4.32 -13.72
N PHE A 67 10.99 3.58 -12.63
CA PHE A 67 10.50 2.19 -12.64
C PHE A 67 9.04 2.08 -12.17
N GLU A 68 8.17 2.91 -12.72
CA GLU A 68 6.74 2.76 -12.52
C GLU A 68 6.13 2.12 -13.75
N ASN A 69 5.34 1.08 -13.53
CA ASN A 69 4.78 0.34 -14.65
C ASN A 69 3.32 -0.05 -14.46
N VAL A 70 2.69 -0.30 -15.61
CA VAL A 70 1.46 -1.06 -15.77
C VAL A 70 1.81 -2.34 -16.51
N PHE A 71 1.32 -3.48 -16.06
CA PHE A 71 1.62 -4.77 -16.66
C PHE A 71 0.34 -5.52 -16.99
N PHE A 72 0.13 -5.79 -18.28
CA PHE A 72 -0.95 -6.65 -18.75
C PHE A 72 -0.45 -8.08 -18.91
N THR A 73 -1.09 -9.02 -18.24
CA THR A 73 -0.87 -10.46 -18.42
C THR A 73 -2.00 -11.03 -19.25
N ILE A 74 -1.66 -11.66 -20.37
CA ILE A 74 -2.61 -12.16 -21.38
C ILE A 74 -2.59 -13.67 -21.36
N ALA A 75 -3.71 -14.28 -21.01
CA ALA A 75 -3.90 -15.73 -20.93
C ALA A 75 -4.92 -16.19 -21.98
N PRO A 76 -4.47 -16.74 -23.11
CA PRO A 76 -5.36 -17.34 -24.09
C PRO A 76 -6.09 -18.56 -23.51
N LYS A 77 -7.40 -18.67 -23.71
CA LYS A 77 -8.20 -19.85 -23.32
C LYS A 77 -7.71 -21.14 -24.00
N SER A 78 -7.07 -21.01 -25.15
CA SER A 78 -6.38 -22.10 -25.87
C SER A 78 -5.09 -22.57 -25.21
N LYS A 79 -4.56 -21.83 -24.21
CA LYS A 79 -3.25 -22.04 -23.58
C LYS A 79 -2.09 -22.05 -24.58
N ASN A 80 -2.21 -21.32 -25.66
CA ASN A 80 -1.16 -21.15 -26.67
C ASN A 80 -1.14 -19.71 -27.16
N VAL A 81 -0.04 -18.98 -26.88
CA VAL A 81 0.17 -17.60 -27.32
C VAL A 81 0.47 -17.53 -28.82
N PHE A 82 1.12 -18.55 -29.38
CA PHE A 82 1.61 -18.56 -30.75
C PHE A 82 0.54 -19.04 -31.74
N THR A 83 -0.59 -18.34 -31.73
CA THR A 83 -1.64 -18.42 -32.77
C THR A 83 -1.85 -17.04 -33.35
N GLN A 84 -2.25 -16.96 -34.61
CA GLN A 84 -2.37 -15.70 -35.33
C GLN A 84 -3.33 -14.73 -34.61
N ASP A 85 -4.50 -15.20 -34.22
CA ASP A 85 -5.52 -14.41 -33.53
C ASP A 85 -5.06 -13.88 -32.17
N VAL A 86 -4.25 -14.62 -31.43
CA VAL A 86 -3.66 -14.16 -30.16
C VAL A 86 -2.56 -13.12 -30.41
N LEU A 87 -1.66 -13.37 -31.37
CA LEU A 87 -0.60 -12.40 -31.68
C LEU A 87 -1.16 -11.10 -32.25
N VAL A 88 -2.25 -11.12 -33.01
CA VAL A 88 -2.98 -9.92 -33.46
C VAL A 88 -3.51 -9.13 -32.26
N ALA A 89 -4.09 -9.82 -31.28
CA ALA A 89 -4.58 -9.16 -30.07
C ALA A 89 -3.44 -8.56 -29.22
N VAL A 90 -2.30 -9.27 -29.11
CA VAL A 90 -1.12 -8.74 -28.39
C VAL A 90 -0.52 -7.54 -29.12
N GLN A 91 -0.53 -7.56 -30.47
CA GLN A 91 -0.10 -6.41 -31.27
C GLN A 91 -1.00 -5.20 -31.07
N ASP A 92 -2.32 -5.37 -31.15
CA ASP A 92 -3.29 -4.29 -30.90
C ASP A 92 -3.13 -3.70 -29.48
N LEU A 93 -2.98 -4.56 -28.46
CA LEU A 93 -2.72 -4.10 -27.11
C LEU A 93 -1.39 -3.35 -27.00
N THR A 94 -0.32 -3.84 -27.64
CA THR A 94 1.00 -3.19 -27.62
C THR A 94 0.93 -1.79 -28.24
N GLU A 95 0.29 -1.65 -29.41
CA GLU A 95 0.14 -0.36 -30.09
C GLU A 95 -0.70 0.64 -29.27
N ARG A 96 -1.79 0.20 -28.67
CA ARG A 96 -2.63 1.05 -27.83
C ARG A 96 -1.98 1.40 -26.50
N SER A 97 -1.12 0.54 -25.98
CA SER A 97 -0.39 0.79 -24.74
C SER A 97 0.57 1.99 -24.83
N TRP A 98 1.07 2.31 -26.02
CA TRP A 98 1.82 3.54 -26.26
C TRP A 98 0.99 4.80 -26.07
N GLN A 99 -0.34 4.71 -26.20
CA GLN A 99 -1.26 5.84 -26.06
C GLN A 99 -1.73 6.04 -24.61
N LEU A 100 -1.36 5.15 -23.67
CA LEU A 100 -1.67 5.35 -22.28
C LEU A 100 -1.00 6.62 -21.75
N PRO A 101 -1.67 7.36 -20.87
CA PRO A 101 -1.11 8.58 -20.28
C PRO A 101 0.26 8.31 -19.66
N TYR A 102 1.22 9.16 -19.97
CA TYR A 102 2.60 9.09 -19.45
C TYR A 102 3.40 7.84 -19.86
N SER A 103 2.92 7.05 -20.82
CA SER A 103 3.67 5.93 -21.37
C SER A 103 4.97 6.42 -21.99
N SER A 104 6.09 5.83 -21.58
CA SER A 104 7.43 6.16 -22.09
C SER A 104 8.09 5.02 -22.84
N ARG A 105 7.68 3.77 -22.52
CA ARG A 105 8.18 2.56 -23.14
C ARG A 105 7.15 1.44 -23.01
N VAL A 106 6.99 0.67 -24.06
CA VAL A 106 6.17 -0.54 -24.08
C VAL A 106 7.02 -1.72 -24.52
N ASP A 107 7.09 -2.75 -23.71
CA ASP A 107 7.80 -4.00 -24.01
C ASP A 107 6.80 -5.16 -24.13
N SER A 108 6.83 -5.87 -25.23
CA SER A 108 6.03 -7.08 -25.51
C SER A 108 6.82 -8.06 -26.36
N ILE A 109 6.28 -9.26 -26.57
CA ILE A 109 6.86 -10.20 -27.53
C ILE A 109 6.74 -9.70 -28.97
N ILE A 110 5.83 -8.77 -29.26
CA ILE A 110 5.61 -8.22 -30.60
C ILE A 110 6.78 -7.33 -31.00
N ASN A 111 7.07 -6.32 -30.19
CA ASN A 111 8.08 -5.31 -30.45
C ASN A 111 9.45 -5.65 -29.82
N TYR A 112 9.66 -6.92 -29.47
CA TYR A 112 11.00 -7.37 -29.07
C TYR A 112 11.96 -7.22 -30.24
N GLN A 113 13.06 -6.51 -30.01
CA GLN A 113 14.05 -6.23 -31.04
C GLN A 113 14.88 -7.48 -31.36
N HIS A 114 14.40 -8.25 -32.33
CA HIS A 114 15.10 -9.43 -32.79
C HIS A 114 16.21 -9.02 -33.77
N THR A 115 17.41 -9.50 -33.50
CA THR A 115 18.58 -9.20 -34.30
C THR A 115 18.90 -10.35 -35.24
N ARG A 116 19.10 -10.05 -36.54
CA ARG A 116 19.59 -10.99 -37.55
C ARG A 116 20.65 -10.33 -38.41
N VAL A 117 21.43 -11.13 -39.11
CA VAL A 117 22.45 -10.63 -40.05
C VAL A 117 22.09 -11.06 -41.45
N GLU A 118 22.09 -10.12 -42.40
CA GLU A 118 22.00 -10.37 -43.82
C GLU A 118 23.25 -9.82 -44.52
N GLY A 119 24.13 -10.73 -44.98
CA GLY A 119 25.43 -10.34 -45.47
C GLY A 119 26.32 -9.74 -44.37
N ASP A 120 26.69 -8.47 -44.51
CA ASP A 120 27.51 -7.73 -43.52
C ASP A 120 26.68 -6.74 -42.70
N GLU A 121 25.35 -6.70 -42.85
CA GLU A 121 24.47 -5.78 -42.14
C GLU A 121 23.77 -6.46 -40.97
N LEU A 122 23.78 -5.81 -39.78
CA LEU A 122 22.99 -6.16 -38.64
C LEU A 122 21.59 -5.53 -38.83
N ILE A 123 20.58 -6.36 -38.98
CA ILE A 123 19.18 -5.94 -39.07
C ILE A 123 18.56 -6.15 -37.69
N ILE A 124 17.97 -5.08 -37.12
CA ILE A 124 17.18 -5.12 -35.90
C ILE A 124 15.73 -4.81 -36.29
N GLU A 125 14.84 -5.74 -36.04
CA GLU A 125 13.43 -5.61 -36.37
C GLU A 125 12.56 -6.20 -35.29
N ASP A 126 11.29 -5.79 -35.24
CA ASP A 126 10.30 -6.37 -34.35
C ASP A 126 10.16 -7.87 -34.58
N LEU A 127 10.12 -8.68 -33.53
CA LEU A 127 9.95 -10.14 -33.65
C LEU A 127 8.66 -10.51 -34.39
N VAL A 128 7.63 -9.65 -34.32
CA VAL A 128 6.36 -9.79 -35.03
C VAL A 128 6.03 -8.48 -35.73
N SER A 129 6.39 -8.35 -37.01
CA SER A 129 6.14 -7.12 -37.80
C SER A 129 4.67 -6.96 -38.19
N ASN A 130 3.97 -8.05 -38.54
CA ASN A 130 2.56 -8.04 -38.93
C ASN A 130 1.90 -9.36 -38.54
N ALA A 131 1.19 -9.37 -37.40
CA ALA A 131 0.56 -10.57 -36.87
C ALA A 131 -0.57 -11.12 -37.77
N GLU A 132 -1.24 -10.26 -38.58
CA GLU A 132 -2.35 -10.67 -39.43
C GLU A 132 -1.91 -11.53 -40.63
N GLN A 133 -0.64 -11.44 -41.05
CA GLN A 133 -0.14 -12.08 -42.26
C GLN A 133 0.83 -13.24 -42.00
N LEU A 134 0.90 -13.74 -40.75
CA LEU A 134 1.83 -14.79 -40.38
C LEU A 134 1.44 -16.16 -40.96
N SER A 135 2.41 -16.82 -41.60
CA SER A 135 2.29 -18.24 -41.98
C SER A 135 2.50 -19.16 -40.78
N ASN A 136 2.07 -20.41 -40.87
CA ASN A 136 2.31 -21.40 -39.81
C ASN A 136 3.81 -21.63 -39.53
N GLU A 137 4.66 -21.51 -40.57
CA GLU A 137 6.11 -21.63 -40.43
C GLU A 137 6.68 -20.48 -39.63
N GLN A 138 6.26 -19.24 -39.91
CA GLN A 138 6.65 -18.06 -39.17
C GLN A 138 6.16 -18.10 -37.68
N LEU A 139 4.95 -18.61 -37.46
CA LEU A 139 4.45 -18.82 -36.07
C LEU A 139 5.34 -19.78 -35.28
N GLN A 140 5.83 -20.86 -35.88
CA GLN A 140 6.76 -21.80 -35.25
C GLN A 140 8.15 -21.18 -35.02
N GLU A 141 8.63 -20.38 -35.96
CA GLU A 141 9.89 -19.65 -35.84
C GLU A 141 9.83 -18.62 -34.68
N ILE A 142 8.78 -17.77 -34.64
CA ILE A 142 8.53 -16.82 -33.58
C ILE A 142 8.47 -17.56 -32.22
N ARG A 143 7.75 -18.68 -32.15
CA ARG A 143 7.70 -19.51 -30.97
C ARG A 143 9.07 -20.00 -30.54
N HIS A 144 9.87 -20.51 -31.49
CA HIS A 144 11.21 -20.99 -31.20
C HIS A 144 12.10 -19.87 -30.66
N ILE A 145 12.07 -18.70 -31.30
CA ILE A 145 12.85 -17.54 -30.84
C ILE A 145 12.41 -17.12 -29.44
N ALA A 146 11.12 -16.86 -29.24
CA ALA A 146 10.60 -16.32 -27.99
C ALA A 146 10.84 -17.24 -26.76
N LEU A 147 10.73 -18.57 -26.94
CA LEU A 147 10.92 -19.53 -25.87
C LEU A 147 12.40 -19.84 -25.55
N ASN A 148 13.32 -19.48 -26.45
CA ASN A 148 14.77 -19.69 -26.28
C ASN A 148 15.51 -18.38 -26.01
N GLU A 149 14.83 -17.22 -26.06
CA GLU A 149 15.44 -15.92 -25.81
C GLU A 149 15.43 -15.61 -24.30
N PRO A 150 16.61 -15.54 -23.63
CA PRO A 150 16.69 -15.27 -22.21
C PRO A 150 16.06 -13.94 -21.78
N LEU A 151 16.06 -12.93 -22.65
CA LEU A 151 15.49 -11.61 -22.37
C LEU A 151 13.95 -11.60 -22.40
N LEU A 152 13.33 -12.62 -22.99
CA LEU A 152 11.86 -12.75 -23.08
C LEU A 152 11.31 -13.78 -22.10
N LYS A 153 11.96 -14.95 -22.00
CA LYS A 153 11.47 -16.10 -21.24
C LYS A 153 11.46 -15.83 -19.73
N GLY A 154 10.30 -16.02 -19.11
CA GLY A 154 10.12 -15.74 -17.69
C GLY A 154 9.97 -14.27 -17.36
N ARG A 155 9.88 -13.39 -18.39
CA ARG A 155 9.59 -11.96 -18.26
C ARG A 155 8.35 -11.57 -19.06
N LEU A 156 8.37 -11.74 -20.38
CA LEU A 156 7.28 -11.37 -21.29
C LEU A 156 6.59 -12.59 -21.93
N ILE A 157 7.19 -13.76 -21.85
CA ILE A 157 6.59 -15.02 -22.28
C ILE A 157 6.82 -16.11 -21.22
N SER A 158 5.80 -16.86 -20.90
CA SER A 158 5.91 -17.99 -19.98
C SER A 158 6.81 -19.09 -20.54
N PRO A 159 7.49 -19.90 -19.73
CA PRO A 159 8.40 -20.94 -20.20
C PRO A 159 7.77 -21.95 -21.16
N THR A 160 6.46 -22.13 -21.11
CA THR A 160 5.69 -23.05 -21.97
C THR A 160 4.94 -22.35 -23.10
N GLY A 161 4.93 -21.00 -23.13
CA GLY A 161 4.24 -20.21 -24.16
C GLY A 161 2.72 -20.18 -24.01
N HIS A 162 2.20 -20.40 -22.80
CA HIS A 162 0.75 -20.38 -22.53
C HIS A 162 0.23 -19.01 -22.05
N VAL A 163 1.11 -18.13 -21.59
CA VAL A 163 0.80 -16.77 -21.12
C VAL A 163 1.87 -15.82 -21.62
N THR A 164 1.48 -14.59 -21.97
CA THR A 164 2.40 -13.51 -22.37
C THR A 164 2.07 -12.23 -21.61
N GLY A 165 3.00 -11.29 -21.60
CA GLY A 165 2.85 -9.99 -20.94
C GLY A 165 3.16 -8.82 -21.86
N VAL A 166 2.52 -7.67 -21.56
CA VAL A 166 2.86 -6.36 -22.10
C VAL A 166 3.19 -5.46 -20.91
N ASN A 167 4.44 -5.00 -20.85
CA ASN A 167 4.92 -4.10 -19.81
C ASN A 167 4.98 -2.67 -20.33
N ILE A 168 4.35 -1.75 -19.63
CA ILE A 168 4.29 -0.33 -19.98
C ILE A 168 4.99 0.45 -18.88
N ASN A 169 6.15 1.01 -19.15
CA ASN A 169 6.82 1.92 -18.26
C ASN A 169 6.19 3.30 -18.39
N VAL A 170 5.88 3.92 -17.25
CA VAL A 170 5.29 5.26 -17.20
C VAL A 170 6.20 6.20 -16.42
N VAL A 171 6.28 7.45 -16.88
CA VAL A 171 7.04 8.51 -16.21
C VAL A 171 6.06 9.51 -15.63
N LYS A 172 5.79 9.39 -14.32
CA LYS A 172 4.92 10.33 -13.63
C LYS A 172 5.64 11.67 -13.44
N PRO A 173 4.97 12.82 -13.66
CA PRO A 173 5.49 14.11 -13.21
C PRO A 173 5.61 14.11 -11.67
N ASP A 174 6.50 14.97 -11.15
CA ASP A 174 6.77 15.05 -9.70
C ASP A 174 5.57 15.61 -8.88
N GLU A 175 4.47 15.97 -9.53
CA GLU A 175 3.23 16.41 -8.89
C GLU A 175 2.47 15.22 -8.31
N GLU A 176 2.39 15.20 -6.98
CA GLU A 176 1.69 14.15 -6.22
C GLU A 176 0.18 14.16 -6.46
N GLY A 177 -0.41 12.98 -6.53
CA GLY A 177 -1.77 12.69 -6.09
C GLY A 177 -2.69 12.04 -7.12
N LYS A 178 -2.91 12.53 -8.31
CA LYS A 178 -3.97 12.00 -9.22
C LYS A 178 -3.45 11.26 -10.46
N VAL A 179 -2.15 11.27 -10.67
CA VAL A 179 -1.56 10.74 -11.91
C VAL A 179 -1.69 9.22 -11.97
N SER A 180 -1.48 8.52 -10.85
CA SER A 180 -1.67 7.06 -10.79
C SER A 180 -3.11 6.66 -11.10
N ASP A 181 -4.11 7.40 -10.60
CA ASP A 181 -5.52 7.14 -10.87
C ASP A 181 -5.86 7.32 -12.35
N ILE A 182 -5.35 8.38 -12.99
CA ILE A 182 -5.55 8.64 -14.43
C ILE A 182 -4.98 7.51 -15.27
N ILE A 183 -3.77 7.05 -14.94
CA ILE A 183 -3.12 5.95 -15.66
C ILE A 183 -3.90 4.64 -15.45
N ALA A 184 -4.27 4.34 -14.20
CA ALA A 184 -5.00 3.13 -13.86
C ALA A 184 -6.39 3.09 -14.50
N GLU A 185 -7.14 4.20 -14.50
CA GLU A 185 -8.45 4.30 -15.16
C GLU A 185 -8.32 4.05 -16.66
N ALA A 186 -7.33 4.64 -17.31
CA ALA A 186 -7.07 4.40 -18.72
C ALA A 186 -6.67 2.93 -19.01
N ALA A 187 -5.86 2.34 -18.12
CA ALA A 187 -5.45 0.94 -18.25
C ALA A 187 -6.63 -0.04 -18.05
N TYR A 188 -7.50 0.21 -17.06
CA TYR A 188 -8.72 -0.58 -16.89
C TYR A 188 -9.68 -0.43 -18.07
N ALA A 189 -9.85 0.78 -18.60
CA ALA A 189 -10.66 1.01 -19.79
C ALA A 189 -10.13 0.22 -20.99
N LEU A 190 -8.80 0.22 -21.20
CA LEU A 190 -8.15 -0.55 -22.25
C LEU A 190 -8.32 -2.06 -22.04
N GLN A 191 -8.17 -2.56 -20.82
CA GLN A 191 -8.44 -3.97 -20.48
C GLN A 191 -9.84 -4.39 -20.90
N VAL A 192 -10.86 -3.63 -20.48
CA VAL A 192 -12.27 -3.93 -20.79
C VAL A 192 -12.53 -3.91 -22.30
N GLU A 193 -11.98 -2.94 -23.02
CA GLU A 193 -12.11 -2.87 -24.48
C GLU A 193 -11.46 -4.08 -25.17
N MET A 194 -10.27 -4.47 -24.72
CA MET A 194 -9.56 -5.63 -25.29
C MET A 194 -10.28 -6.94 -24.99
N GLU A 195 -10.84 -7.14 -23.81
CA GLU A 195 -11.63 -8.32 -23.46
C GLU A 195 -12.93 -8.42 -24.28
N GLN A 196 -13.57 -7.28 -24.56
CA GLN A 196 -14.75 -7.24 -25.45
C GLN A 196 -14.40 -7.56 -26.91
N LYS A 197 -13.28 -7.05 -27.39
CA LYS A 197 -12.82 -7.26 -28.77
C LYS A 197 -12.28 -8.67 -28.99
N TYR A 198 -11.62 -9.25 -27.97
CA TYR A 198 -10.95 -10.54 -28.02
C TYR A 198 -11.44 -11.48 -26.90
N PRO A 199 -12.68 -11.97 -26.97
CA PRO A 199 -13.31 -12.74 -25.88
C PRO A 199 -12.67 -14.12 -25.63
N GLN A 200 -11.71 -14.54 -26.46
CA GLN A 200 -10.89 -15.74 -26.29
C GLN A 200 -9.71 -15.52 -25.32
N LEU A 201 -9.49 -14.30 -24.82
CA LEU A 201 -8.41 -13.95 -23.91
C LEU A 201 -8.99 -13.61 -22.54
N ASP A 202 -8.27 -14.01 -21.50
CA ASP A 202 -8.41 -13.47 -20.16
C ASP A 202 -7.23 -12.51 -19.94
N ILE A 203 -7.50 -11.27 -19.54
CA ILE A 203 -6.49 -10.23 -19.38
C ILE A 203 -6.44 -9.80 -17.91
N TYR A 204 -5.27 -9.85 -17.32
CA TYR A 204 -5.02 -9.48 -15.92
C TYR A 204 -4.14 -8.24 -15.86
N LEU A 205 -4.50 -7.31 -14.99
CA LEU A 205 -3.84 -6.01 -14.88
C LEU A 205 -3.12 -5.88 -13.54
N THR A 206 -1.81 -5.68 -13.56
CA THR A 206 -0.96 -5.52 -12.39
C THR A 206 0.14 -4.47 -12.63
N GLY A 207 1.10 -4.33 -11.73
CA GLY A 207 2.20 -3.36 -11.81
C GLY A 207 2.17 -2.35 -10.67
N VAL A 208 3.21 -1.53 -10.58
CA VAL A 208 3.40 -0.58 -9.46
C VAL A 208 2.29 0.47 -9.41
N VAL A 209 1.83 0.96 -10.55
CA VAL A 209 0.70 1.92 -10.60
C VAL A 209 -0.56 1.32 -10.03
N MET A 210 -0.80 0.02 -10.27
CA MET A 210 -2.00 -0.67 -9.79
C MET A 210 -1.95 -0.93 -8.29
N ILE A 211 -0.75 -1.13 -7.71
CA ILE A 211 -0.56 -1.20 -6.25
C ILE A 211 -1.02 0.11 -5.60
N ASP A 212 -0.49 1.24 -6.06
CA ASP A 212 -0.79 2.56 -5.50
C ASP A 212 -2.30 2.85 -5.53
N THR A 213 -2.94 2.60 -6.67
CA THR A 213 -4.39 2.80 -6.85
C THR A 213 -5.21 1.84 -5.98
N THR A 214 -4.75 0.59 -5.82
CA THR A 214 -5.45 -0.39 -4.98
C THR A 214 -5.38 -0.02 -3.49
N PHE A 215 -4.28 0.58 -3.03
CA PHE A 215 -4.19 1.12 -1.66
C PHE A 215 -5.23 2.21 -1.41
N GLU A 216 -5.39 3.13 -2.36
CA GLU A 216 -6.39 4.18 -2.25
C GLU A 216 -7.81 3.61 -2.26
N LEU A 217 -8.10 2.67 -3.18
CA LEU A 217 -9.40 2.00 -3.27
C LEU A 217 -9.72 1.25 -1.98
N ALA A 218 -8.79 0.47 -1.44
CA ALA A 218 -8.96 -0.26 -0.20
C ALA A 218 -9.22 0.68 0.99
N ALA A 219 -8.46 1.79 1.09
CA ALA A 219 -8.67 2.78 2.14
C ALA A 219 -10.04 3.47 2.02
N LYS A 220 -10.50 3.79 0.80
CA LYS A 220 -11.84 4.35 0.55
C LYS A 220 -12.94 3.37 0.92
N GLU A 221 -12.81 2.08 0.57
CA GLU A 221 -13.75 1.05 0.95
C GLU A 221 -13.83 0.88 2.47
N ASP A 222 -12.70 0.83 3.15
CA ASP A 222 -12.66 0.72 4.60
C ASP A 222 -13.34 1.90 5.30
N ILE A 223 -13.07 3.13 4.85
CA ILE A 223 -13.72 4.33 5.39
C ILE A 223 -15.24 4.31 5.13
N THR A 224 -15.67 3.93 3.94
CA THR A 224 -17.09 3.98 3.55
C THR A 224 -17.92 2.85 4.13
N LEU A 225 -17.33 1.68 4.41
CA LEU A 225 -18.02 0.50 4.91
C LEU A 225 -17.78 0.27 6.41
N LEU A 226 -16.50 0.21 6.84
CA LEU A 226 -16.16 -0.20 8.19
C LEU A 226 -16.46 0.90 9.22
N VAL A 227 -16.23 2.17 8.90
CA VAL A 227 -16.48 3.27 9.83
C VAL A 227 -17.97 3.41 10.16
N PRO A 228 -18.92 3.42 9.20
CA PRO A 228 -20.34 3.41 9.50
C PRO A 228 -20.81 2.14 10.22
N LEU A 229 -20.30 0.97 9.84
CA LEU A 229 -20.64 -0.29 10.49
C LEU A 229 -20.22 -0.30 11.97
N MET A 230 -18.96 0.10 12.24
CA MET A 230 -18.47 0.25 13.60
C MET A 230 -19.24 1.29 14.38
N GLY A 231 -19.52 2.44 13.77
CA GLY A 231 -20.35 3.48 14.36
C GLY A 231 -21.74 2.96 14.73
N GLY A 232 -22.38 2.24 13.85
CA GLY A 232 -23.68 1.61 14.07
C GLY A 232 -23.66 0.59 15.20
N LEU A 233 -22.65 -0.29 15.24
CA LEU A 233 -22.48 -1.27 16.31
C LEU A 233 -22.24 -0.58 17.67
N LEU A 234 -21.39 0.44 17.70
CA LEU A 234 -21.15 1.21 18.93
C LEU A 234 -22.41 1.95 19.39
N LEU A 235 -23.19 2.53 18.48
CA LEU A 235 -24.47 3.15 18.83
C LEU A 235 -25.47 2.12 19.39
N LEU A 236 -25.50 0.90 18.84
CA LEU A 236 -26.33 -0.18 19.38
C LEU A 236 -25.89 -0.55 20.81
N ILE A 237 -24.60 -0.72 21.05
CA ILE A 237 -24.08 -1.02 22.39
C ILE A 237 -24.39 0.14 23.34
N LEU A 238 -24.22 1.39 22.91
CA LEU A 238 -24.59 2.57 23.69
C LEU A 238 -26.08 2.61 24.04
N ALA A 239 -26.96 2.28 23.08
CA ALA A 239 -28.39 2.22 23.33
C ALA A 239 -28.74 1.19 24.40
N LEU A 240 -28.10 0.03 24.36
CA LEU A 240 -28.28 -1.03 25.37
C LEU A 240 -27.73 -0.63 26.76
N CYS A 241 -26.57 0.02 26.80
CA CYS A 241 -25.91 0.43 28.05
C CYS A 241 -26.57 1.64 28.70
N LEU A 242 -26.82 2.70 27.93
CA LEU A 242 -27.34 3.97 28.45
C LEU A 242 -28.87 3.95 28.58
N ARG A 243 -29.58 3.17 27.79
CA ARG A 243 -31.06 3.13 27.74
C ARG A 243 -31.69 4.53 27.65
N SER A 244 -31.01 5.44 26.94
CA SER A 244 -31.38 6.83 26.78
C SER A 244 -31.05 7.30 25.38
N ALA A 245 -32.06 7.60 24.55
CA ALA A 245 -31.87 8.11 23.20
C ALA A 245 -31.13 9.46 23.18
N LEU A 246 -31.42 10.33 24.15
CA LEU A 246 -30.69 11.58 24.30
C LEU A 246 -29.23 11.36 24.69
N GLY A 247 -28.93 10.45 25.62
CA GLY A 247 -27.57 10.10 25.98
C GLY A 247 -26.78 9.55 24.80
N MET A 248 -27.40 8.69 23.99
CA MET A 248 -26.81 8.18 22.76
C MET A 248 -26.54 9.30 21.75
N GLY A 249 -27.51 10.18 21.51
CA GLY A 249 -27.35 11.32 20.59
C GLY A 249 -26.24 12.28 21.03
N LEU A 250 -26.10 12.54 22.33
CA LEU A 250 -25.01 13.37 22.87
C LEU A 250 -23.64 12.73 22.66
N THR A 251 -23.52 11.43 22.89
CA THR A 251 -22.28 10.69 22.62
C THR A 251 -21.94 10.72 21.14
N PHE A 252 -22.93 10.52 20.27
CA PHE A 252 -22.74 10.57 18.83
C PHE A 252 -22.24 11.95 18.35
N LEU A 253 -22.75 13.03 18.93
CA LEU A 253 -22.31 14.39 18.64
C LEU A 253 -20.83 14.59 19.05
N VAL A 254 -20.44 14.10 20.23
CA VAL A 254 -19.03 14.14 20.66
C VAL A 254 -18.14 13.38 19.69
N ILE A 255 -18.55 12.20 19.24
CA ILE A 255 -17.82 11.40 18.26
C ILE A 255 -17.58 12.19 16.98
N ILE A 256 -18.67 12.73 16.38
CA ILE A 256 -18.57 13.50 15.13
C ILE A 256 -17.63 14.68 15.30
N PHE A 257 -17.81 15.48 16.35
CA PHE A 257 -16.99 16.67 16.56
C PHE A 257 -15.53 16.32 16.79
N SER A 258 -15.24 15.24 17.52
CA SER A 258 -13.87 14.80 17.78
C SER A 258 -13.17 14.31 16.53
N THR A 259 -13.88 13.52 15.71
CA THR A 259 -13.34 13.01 14.45
C THR A 259 -13.12 14.14 13.45
N LEU A 260 -14.11 15.04 13.28
CA LEU A 260 -13.97 16.21 12.42
C LEU A 260 -12.81 17.11 12.87
N SER A 261 -12.65 17.31 14.19
CA SER A 261 -11.55 18.13 14.71
C SER A 261 -10.19 17.48 14.48
N GLY A 262 -10.06 16.16 14.69
CA GLY A 262 -8.81 15.44 14.44
C GLY A 262 -8.41 15.49 12.98
N LEU A 263 -9.31 15.12 12.07
CA LEU A 263 -9.08 15.17 10.63
C LEU A 263 -8.87 16.59 10.11
N GLY A 264 -9.69 17.54 10.58
CA GLY A 264 -9.57 18.91 10.14
C GLY A 264 -8.28 19.59 10.60
N LEU A 265 -7.80 19.30 11.81
CA LEU A 265 -6.48 19.77 12.27
C LEU A 265 -5.36 19.16 11.44
N ALA A 266 -5.47 17.88 11.04
CA ALA A 266 -4.51 17.28 10.11
C ALA A 266 -4.45 18.05 8.79
N GLY A 267 -5.60 18.37 8.20
CA GLY A 267 -5.65 19.19 6.98
C GLY A 267 -5.07 20.59 7.15
N TRP A 268 -5.34 21.28 8.27
CA TRP A 268 -4.73 22.59 8.57
C TRP A 268 -3.20 22.52 8.70
N LEU A 269 -2.67 21.41 9.21
CA LEU A 269 -1.23 21.21 9.40
C LEU A 269 -0.54 20.60 8.18
N GLY A 270 -1.29 20.32 7.11
CA GLY A 270 -0.74 19.71 5.90
C GLY A 270 -0.31 18.25 6.09
N ILE A 271 -0.87 17.54 7.10
CA ILE A 271 -0.60 16.12 7.32
C ILE A 271 -1.46 15.32 6.32
N PRO A 272 -0.84 14.56 5.39
CA PRO A 272 -1.59 13.80 4.41
C PRO A 272 -2.29 12.60 5.06
N MET A 273 -3.42 12.22 4.51
CA MET A 273 -4.02 10.91 4.77
C MET A 273 -3.27 9.85 3.96
N ASN A 274 -3.07 8.71 4.57
CA ASN A 274 -2.41 7.56 3.98
C ASN A 274 -3.09 6.27 4.48
N PRO A 275 -2.78 5.08 3.97
CA PRO A 275 -3.42 3.83 4.37
C PRO A 275 -3.37 3.55 5.89
N ALA A 276 -2.31 3.97 6.59
CA ALA A 276 -2.23 3.83 8.04
C ALA A 276 -3.15 4.83 8.74
N SER A 277 -3.06 6.13 8.40
CA SER A 277 -3.84 7.20 9.02
C SER A 277 -5.34 7.17 8.65
N ALA A 278 -5.72 6.44 7.59
CA ALA A 278 -7.13 6.16 7.26
C ALA A 278 -7.89 5.47 8.40
N ASN A 279 -7.19 4.78 9.31
CA ASN A 279 -7.78 4.16 10.50
C ASN A 279 -8.01 5.16 11.67
N ALA A 280 -7.50 6.38 11.60
CA ALA A 280 -7.61 7.37 12.68
C ALA A 280 -9.08 7.67 13.09
N PRO A 281 -10.06 7.83 12.18
CA PRO A 281 -11.46 8.04 12.54
C PRO A 281 -12.01 6.94 13.44
N THR A 282 -11.70 5.69 13.15
CA THR A 282 -12.12 4.49 13.89
C THR A 282 -11.57 4.50 15.33
N ILE A 283 -10.31 4.87 15.49
CA ILE A 283 -9.64 4.95 16.78
C ILE A 283 -10.23 6.10 17.62
N ILE A 284 -10.35 7.29 17.03
CA ILE A 284 -10.92 8.48 17.69
C ILE A 284 -12.35 8.20 18.16
N LEU A 285 -13.18 7.61 17.30
CA LEU A 285 -14.56 7.23 17.59
C LEU A 285 -14.64 6.32 18.81
N THR A 286 -13.81 5.28 18.87
CA THR A 286 -13.81 4.30 19.96
C THR A 286 -13.46 4.96 21.31
N LEU A 287 -12.47 5.85 21.33
CA LEU A 287 -12.01 6.53 22.53
C LEU A 287 -13.00 7.61 22.99
N ALA A 288 -13.60 8.37 22.07
CA ALA A 288 -14.63 9.36 22.38
C ALA A 288 -15.87 8.73 23.02
N VAL A 289 -16.23 7.51 22.60
CA VAL A 289 -17.32 6.73 23.22
C VAL A 289 -17.00 6.42 24.67
N ALA A 290 -15.80 5.93 24.97
CA ALA A 290 -15.42 5.53 26.31
C ALA A 290 -15.55 6.69 27.32
N ASP A 291 -15.02 7.87 26.99
CA ASP A 291 -15.09 9.06 27.83
C ASP A 291 -16.54 9.50 28.06
N SER A 292 -17.35 9.53 27.00
CA SER A 292 -18.75 9.94 27.06
C SER A 292 -19.59 8.98 27.90
N VAL A 293 -19.37 7.67 27.79
CA VAL A 293 -20.07 6.64 28.57
C VAL A 293 -19.78 6.78 30.05
N HIS A 294 -18.53 7.00 30.43
CA HIS A 294 -18.17 7.20 31.84
C HIS A 294 -18.93 8.40 32.47
N ILE A 295 -18.97 9.52 31.75
CA ILE A 295 -19.65 10.72 32.22
C ILE A 295 -21.17 10.51 32.30
N LEU A 296 -21.79 9.98 31.23
CA LEU A 296 -23.24 9.82 31.17
C LEU A 296 -23.75 8.76 32.15
N THR A 297 -23.08 7.62 32.26
CA THR A 297 -23.48 6.57 33.22
C THR A 297 -23.45 7.07 34.66
N THR A 298 -22.43 7.87 35.00
CA THR A 298 -22.38 8.49 36.33
C THR A 298 -23.48 9.52 36.50
N ILE A 299 -23.80 10.38 35.52
CA ILE A 299 -24.94 11.30 35.59
C ILE A 299 -26.23 10.52 35.86
N PHE A 300 -26.53 9.47 35.07
CA PHE A 300 -27.73 8.66 35.23
C PHE A 300 -27.77 7.94 36.58
N GLN A 301 -26.63 7.47 37.08
CA GLN A 301 -26.55 6.84 38.39
C GLN A 301 -26.85 7.84 39.52
N GLN A 302 -26.29 9.04 39.46
CA GLN A 302 -26.54 10.07 40.49
C GLN A 302 -27.98 10.59 40.45
N MET A 303 -28.58 10.71 39.27
CA MET A 303 -30.01 11.03 39.14
C MET A 303 -30.92 9.95 39.75
N ARG A 304 -30.56 8.65 39.57
CA ARG A 304 -31.27 7.54 40.24
C ARG A 304 -31.09 7.54 41.77
N ASN A 305 -29.97 8.02 42.23
CA ASN A 305 -29.70 8.19 43.68
C ASN A 305 -30.45 9.41 44.30
N GLY A 306 -31.26 10.11 43.49
CA GLY A 306 -32.13 11.19 43.95
C GLY A 306 -31.55 12.61 43.83
N LEU A 307 -30.35 12.77 43.21
CA LEU A 307 -29.83 14.10 42.92
C LEU A 307 -30.61 14.73 41.73
N ASP A 308 -30.79 16.06 41.83
CA ASP A 308 -31.31 16.79 40.68
C ASP A 308 -30.32 16.73 39.48
N ARG A 309 -30.80 17.01 38.28
CA ARG A 309 -29.99 16.91 37.05
C ARG A 309 -28.70 17.73 37.12
N HIS A 310 -28.73 18.97 37.62
CA HIS A 310 -27.56 19.82 37.67
C HIS A 310 -26.56 19.33 38.74
N GLN A 311 -27.06 18.88 39.87
CA GLN A 311 -26.22 18.28 40.92
C GLN A 311 -25.57 16.97 40.43
N ALA A 312 -26.34 16.13 39.72
CA ALA A 312 -25.83 14.89 39.11
C ALA A 312 -24.72 15.13 38.09
N ILE A 313 -24.87 16.17 37.26
CA ILE A 313 -23.83 16.57 36.27
C ILE A 313 -22.57 17.07 36.99
N ALA A 314 -22.71 17.95 37.99
CA ALA A 314 -21.58 18.47 38.77
C ALA A 314 -20.81 17.33 39.46
N GLU A 315 -21.53 16.37 40.03
CA GLU A 315 -20.96 15.23 40.71
C GLU A 315 -20.29 14.25 39.73
N SER A 316 -20.88 14.05 38.57
CA SER A 316 -20.28 13.24 37.51
C SER A 316 -18.93 13.81 37.03
N ILE A 317 -18.86 15.12 36.77
CA ILE A 317 -17.60 15.79 36.42
C ILE A 317 -16.58 15.63 37.57
N ARG A 318 -17.00 15.81 38.82
CA ARG A 318 -16.11 15.66 39.98
C ARG A 318 -15.50 14.27 40.07
N ILE A 319 -16.28 13.22 39.78
CA ILE A 319 -15.84 11.82 39.84
C ILE A 319 -14.97 11.46 38.63
N ASN A 320 -15.40 11.84 37.40
CA ASN A 320 -14.83 11.33 36.18
C ASN A 320 -13.74 12.20 35.57
N PHE A 321 -13.61 13.50 35.93
CA PHE A 321 -12.63 14.41 35.34
C PHE A 321 -11.20 13.85 35.38
N ARG A 322 -10.75 13.40 36.54
CA ARG A 322 -9.38 12.90 36.72
C ARG A 322 -9.14 11.57 35.99
N PRO A 323 -10.00 10.55 36.13
CA PRO A 323 -9.86 9.34 35.32
C PRO A 323 -9.81 9.61 33.82
N VAL A 324 -10.76 10.39 33.27
CA VAL A 324 -10.83 10.71 31.86
C VAL A 324 -9.61 11.53 31.42
N LEU A 325 -9.16 12.50 32.22
CA LEU A 325 -7.93 13.26 31.88
C LEU A 325 -6.71 12.34 31.83
N VAL A 326 -6.55 11.44 32.80
CA VAL A 326 -5.39 10.54 32.83
C VAL A 326 -5.43 9.56 31.66
N THR A 327 -6.58 8.97 31.38
CA THR A 327 -6.73 8.06 30.21
C THR A 327 -6.46 8.77 28.89
N SER A 328 -7.06 9.94 28.67
CA SER A 328 -6.84 10.72 27.45
C SER A 328 -5.38 11.16 27.32
N LEU A 329 -4.75 11.65 28.41
CA LEU A 329 -3.36 12.10 28.38
C LEU A 329 -2.39 10.93 28.10
N THR A 330 -2.58 9.79 28.77
CA THR A 330 -1.72 8.61 28.54
C THR A 330 -1.87 8.08 27.13
N THR A 331 -3.08 8.13 26.57
CA THR A 331 -3.33 7.70 25.20
C THR A 331 -2.72 8.68 24.18
N VAL A 332 -2.86 9.99 24.41
CA VAL A 332 -2.20 11.01 23.58
C VAL A 332 -0.69 10.80 23.59
N VAL A 333 -0.08 10.64 24.76
CA VAL A 333 1.36 10.36 24.86
C VAL A 333 1.71 9.07 24.11
N GLY A 334 0.91 8.00 24.28
CA GLY A 334 1.12 6.74 23.57
C GLY A 334 1.10 6.90 22.04
N PHE A 335 0.14 7.64 21.49
CA PHE A 335 0.10 7.89 20.04
C PHE A 335 1.22 8.84 19.57
N LEU A 336 1.58 9.84 20.36
CA LEU A 336 2.70 10.72 20.02
C LEU A 336 4.06 9.99 20.01
N THR A 337 4.22 8.86 20.73
CA THR A 337 5.45 8.05 20.62
C THR A 337 5.64 7.46 19.21
N MET A 338 4.59 7.38 18.40
CA MET A 338 4.72 6.96 17.00
C MET A 338 5.56 7.93 16.16
N ASN A 339 5.81 9.16 16.63
CA ASN A 339 6.74 10.08 15.97
C ASN A 339 8.20 9.62 16.00
N PHE A 340 8.53 8.63 16.83
CA PHE A 340 9.84 7.95 16.79
C PHE A 340 9.93 6.80 15.78
N SER A 341 8.84 6.53 15.03
CA SER A 341 8.86 5.53 13.95
C SER A 341 9.68 6.02 12.77
N ASP A 342 10.43 5.13 12.14
CA ASP A 342 11.12 5.42 10.88
C ASP A 342 10.16 5.53 9.69
N ALA A 343 8.94 4.96 9.82
CA ALA A 343 7.92 4.99 8.77
C ALA A 343 6.97 6.20 8.96
N PRO A 344 6.99 7.22 8.07
CA PRO A 344 6.17 8.43 8.18
C PRO A 344 4.66 8.19 8.34
N PRO A 345 4.01 7.23 7.66
CA PRO A 345 2.57 6.99 7.81
C PRO A 345 2.12 6.72 9.25
N PHE A 346 2.96 6.10 10.07
CA PHE A 346 2.65 5.87 11.48
C PHE A 346 2.80 7.14 12.31
N ARG A 347 3.75 8.04 11.97
CA ARG A 347 3.85 9.37 12.59
C ARG A 347 2.57 10.17 12.33
N ASP A 348 2.08 10.15 11.10
CA ASP A 348 0.85 10.82 10.71
C ASP A 348 -0.35 10.25 11.47
N LEU A 349 -0.50 8.93 11.51
CA LEU A 349 -1.54 8.26 12.31
C LEU A 349 -1.49 8.71 13.77
N GLY A 350 -0.31 8.68 14.40
CA GLY A 350 -0.10 9.07 15.78
C GLY A 350 -0.55 10.51 16.04
N ASN A 351 -0.16 11.43 15.18
CA ASN A 351 -0.49 12.85 15.29
C ASN A 351 -1.98 13.12 15.11
N VAL A 352 -2.61 12.55 14.07
CA VAL A 352 -4.04 12.71 13.79
C VAL A 352 -4.89 12.16 14.92
N VAL A 353 -4.54 10.96 15.44
CA VAL A 353 -5.26 10.35 16.56
C VAL A 353 -5.08 11.17 17.84
N ALA A 354 -3.86 11.63 18.14
CA ALA A 354 -3.60 12.46 19.31
C ALA A 354 -4.44 13.75 19.31
N MET A 355 -4.53 14.45 18.16
CA MET A 355 -5.38 15.63 17.99
C MET A 355 -6.86 15.29 18.21
N GLY A 356 -7.32 14.19 17.65
CA GLY A 356 -8.71 13.72 17.82
C GLY A 356 -9.05 13.37 19.28
N ILE A 357 -8.13 12.75 20.01
CA ILE A 357 -8.32 12.41 21.44
C ILE A 357 -8.36 13.67 22.31
N ILE A 358 -7.50 14.65 22.05
CA ILE A 358 -7.55 15.94 22.74
C ILE A 358 -8.91 16.60 22.52
N ALA A 359 -9.40 16.61 21.29
CA ALA A 359 -10.73 17.12 20.96
C ALA A 359 -11.83 16.31 21.68
N ALA A 360 -11.74 14.98 21.68
CA ALA A 360 -12.69 14.10 22.36
C ALA A 360 -12.76 14.39 23.86
N PHE A 361 -11.62 14.56 24.52
CA PHE A 361 -11.54 14.96 25.92
C PHE A 361 -12.25 16.29 26.16
N LEU A 362 -11.94 17.32 25.35
CA LEU A 362 -12.54 18.63 25.50
C LEU A 362 -14.07 18.59 25.31
N TYR A 363 -14.55 17.89 24.29
CA TYR A 363 -15.99 17.78 24.06
C TYR A 363 -16.69 16.92 25.10
N SER A 364 -16.06 15.86 25.59
CA SER A 364 -16.63 15.01 26.66
C SER A 364 -16.74 15.74 28.00
N VAL A 365 -15.76 16.60 28.31
CA VAL A 365 -15.74 17.32 29.61
C VAL A 365 -16.52 18.64 29.59
N LEU A 366 -16.57 19.33 28.43
CA LEU A 366 -17.20 20.64 28.31
C LEU A 366 -18.56 20.59 27.62
N LEU A 367 -18.60 20.06 26.37
CA LEU A 367 -19.79 20.07 25.54
C LEU A 367 -20.86 19.11 26.06
N LEU A 368 -20.48 17.85 26.31
CA LEU A 368 -21.41 16.81 26.71
C LEU A 368 -22.19 17.18 27.99
N PRO A 369 -21.54 17.60 29.11
CA PRO A 369 -22.26 17.99 30.29
C PRO A 369 -23.01 19.31 30.15
N ALA A 370 -22.53 20.26 29.31
CA ALA A 370 -23.25 21.50 29.02
C ALA A 370 -24.57 21.23 28.29
N LEU A 371 -24.54 20.34 27.26
CA LEU A 371 -25.76 19.87 26.57
C LEU A 371 -26.68 19.08 27.50
N ALA A 372 -26.12 18.21 28.35
CA ALA A 372 -26.86 17.47 29.34
C ALA A 372 -27.58 18.39 30.36
N ALA A 373 -27.03 19.58 30.63
CA ALA A 373 -27.65 20.58 31.48
C ALA A 373 -28.80 21.34 30.81
N VAL A 374 -28.83 21.45 29.47
CA VAL A 374 -29.89 22.11 28.72
C VAL A 374 -31.02 21.14 28.37
N LEU A 375 -30.67 19.96 27.87
CA LEU A 375 -31.63 18.98 27.37
C LEU A 375 -32.33 18.19 28.49
N PRO A 376 -33.59 17.75 28.30
CA PRO A 376 -34.38 17.07 29.33
C PRO A 376 -33.94 15.60 29.47
N LEU A 377 -32.76 15.36 30.02
CA LEU A 377 -32.29 14.00 30.33
C LEU A 377 -33.19 13.33 31.36
N LYS A 378 -33.61 12.11 31.07
CA LYS A 378 -34.35 11.24 32.01
C LYS A 378 -33.53 9.98 32.25
N ALA A 379 -33.30 9.65 33.51
CA ALA A 379 -32.72 8.37 33.91
C ALA A 379 -33.79 7.27 33.73
N ALA A 380 -33.49 6.24 32.97
CA ALA A 380 -34.38 5.08 32.87
C ALA A 380 -34.46 4.39 34.25
N SER A 381 -35.66 4.02 34.68
CA SER A 381 -35.84 3.21 35.89
C SER A 381 -35.32 1.80 35.60
N LEU A 382 -34.31 1.37 36.31
CA LEU A 382 -33.88 -0.03 36.30
C LEU A 382 -34.77 -0.81 37.25
N SER A 383 -35.46 -1.82 36.77
CA SER A 383 -36.04 -2.83 37.67
C SER A 383 -34.90 -3.54 38.40
N SER A 384 -34.87 -3.41 39.71
CA SER A 384 -33.70 -3.63 40.55
C SER A 384 -33.30 -5.09 40.77
N SER A 385 -33.80 -6.07 40.03
CA SER A 385 -33.74 -7.44 40.57
C SER A 385 -32.79 -8.45 39.88
N SER A 386 -32.20 -8.18 38.72
CA SER A 386 -31.41 -9.25 38.10
C SER A 386 -29.94 -8.92 37.77
N SER A 387 -29.58 -7.66 37.52
CA SER A 387 -28.21 -7.31 37.16
C SER A 387 -27.24 -7.21 38.35
N THR A 388 -27.71 -6.72 39.49
CA THR A 388 -26.90 -6.67 40.74
C THR A 388 -26.43 -8.05 41.15
N THR A 389 -27.24 -9.08 41.00
CA THR A 389 -26.92 -10.46 41.40
C THR A 389 -25.77 -11.07 40.59
N ILE A 390 -25.62 -10.70 39.29
CA ILE A 390 -24.52 -11.23 38.48
C ILE A 390 -23.20 -10.60 38.85
N TYR A 391 -23.17 -9.28 39.02
CA TYR A 391 -21.94 -8.56 39.42
C TYR A 391 -21.50 -8.92 40.82
N GLU A 392 -22.44 -9.08 41.77
CA GLU A 392 -22.17 -9.54 43.12
C GLU A 392 -21.59 -10.97 43.13
N ARG A 393 -22.19 -11.90 42.34
CA ARG A 393 -21.65 -13.26 42.20
C ARG A 393 -20.26 -13.29 41.62
N LEU A 394 -20.00 -12.45 40.60
CA LEU A 394 -18.66 -12.33 39.99
C LEU A 394 -17.64 -11.78 41.02
N ALA A 395 -18.02 -10.72 41.75
CA ALA A 395 -17.19 -10.15 42.80
C ALA A 395 -16.89 -11.19 43.89
N ASP A 396 -17.91 -11.89 44.36
CA ASP A 396 -17.76 -12.97 45.33
C ASP A 396 -16.84 -14.09 44.85
N LEU A 397 -16.99 -14.50 43.58
CA LEU A 397 -16.12 -15.52 42.95
C LEU A 397 -14.66 -15.04 42.96
N VAL A 398 -14.42 -13.81 42.51
CA VAL A 398 -13.07 -13.22 42.46
C VAL A 398 -12.47 -13.13 43.89
N ILE A 399 -13.24 -12.64 44.86
CA ILE A 399 -12.77 -12.50 46.25
C ILE A 399 -12.48 -13.86 46.86
N ARG A 400 -13.40 -14.83 46.70
CA ARG A 400 -13.27 -16.17 47.31
C ARG A 400 -12.15 -16.99 46.66
N ARG A 401 -11.94 -16.83 45.34
CA ARG A 401 -10.95 -17.61 44.59
C ARG A 401 -9.74 -16.80 44.15
N ARG A 402 -9.47 -15.66 44.76
CA ARG A 402 -8.39 -14.72 44.39
C ARG A 402 -7.05 -15.37 44.13
N THR A 403 -6.61 -16.28 45.02
CA THR A 403 -5.32 -16.96 44.90
C THR A 403 -5.29 -17.92 43.72
N ALA A 404 -6.37 -18.68 43.49
CA ALA A 404 -6.46 -19.59 42.37
C ALA A 404 -6.52 -18.82 41.04
N ILE A 405 -7.30 -17.73 40.99
CA ILE A 405 -7.40 -16.85 39.83
C ILE A 405 -6.03 -16.19 39.54
N PHE A 406 -5.33 -15.72 40.57
CA PHE A 406 -4.01 -15.11 40.45
C PHE A 406 -3.00 -16.08 39.79
N TRP A 407 -2.90 -17.31 40.31
CA TRP A 407 -1.98 -18.30 39.74
C TRP A 407 -2.43 -18.78 38.35
N ALA A 408 -3.73 -18.94 38.12
CA ALA A 408 -4.24 -19.27 36.79
C ALA A 408 -3.89 -18.19 35.77
N MET A 409 -4.00 -16.90 36.12
CA MET A 409 -3.59 -15.78 35.28
C MET A 409 -2.07 -15.79 35.02
N ILE A 410 -1.24 -16.04 36.01
CA ILE A 410 0.21 -16.15 35.82
C ILE A 410 0.55 -17.28 34.88
N ILE A 411 -0.04 -18.47 35.05
CA ILE A 411 0.18 -19.63 34.18
C ILE A 411 -0.27 -19.29 32.76
N MET A 412 -1.41 -18.63 32.61
CA MET A 412 -1.91 -18.20 31.30
C MET A 412 -0.95 -17.21 30.63
N ILE A 413 -0.47 -16.19 31.36
CA ILE A 413 0.49 -15.20 30.86
C ILE A 413 1.78 -15.90 30.41
N ILE A 414 2.35 -16.77 31.26
CA ILE A 414 3.55 -17.53 30.90
C ILE A 414 3.28 -18.38 29.65
N GLY A 415 2.14 -19.10 29.61
CA GLY A 415 1.76 -19.89 28.46
C GLY A 415 1.66 -19.10 27.15
N VAL A 416 1.04 -17.93 27.19
CA VAL A 416 0.95 -17.05 26.01
C VAL A 416 2.33 -16.48 25.65
N THR A 417 3.14 -16.10 26.65
CA THR A 417 4.48 -15.53 26.41
C THR A 417 5.43 -16.54 25.75
N THR A 418 5.24 -17.86 25.94
CA THR A 418 6.03 -18.88 25.22
C THR A 418 5.79 -18.87 23.71
N GLY A 419 4.76 -18.20 23.24
CA GLY A 419 4.50 -17.96 21.82
C GLY A 419 5.36 -16.87 21.19
N ILE A 420 5.88 -15.91 21.98
CA ILE A 420 6.66 -14.77 21.47
C ILE A 420 7.84 -15.17 20.60
N PRO A 421 8.69 -16.15 20.98
CA PRO A 421 9.82 -16.58 20.15
C PRO A 421 9.41 -17.22 18.80
N ARG A 422 8.12 -17.55 18.66
CA ARG A 422 7.58 -18.11 17.39
C ARG A 422 7.05 -17.04 16.46
N ILE A 423 7.02 -15.79 16.89
CA ILE A 423 6.63 -14.65 16.04
C ILE A 423 7.72 -14.48 14.99
N GLN A 424 7.34 -14.63 13.73
CA GLN A 424 8.20 -14.37 12.60
C GLN A 424 7.86 -12.99 12.06
N LEU A 425 8.89 -12.14 11.93
CA LEU A 425 8.80 -10.88 11.20
C LEU A 425 9.05 -11.20 9.74
N ASP A 426 7.99 -11.49 9.03
CA ASP A 426 8.00 -11.87 7.63
C ASP A 426 6.83 -11.20 6.94
N ASP A 427 7.12 -10.53 5.83
CA ASP A 427 6.18 -9.65 5.19
C ASP A 427 6.09 -9.95 3.69
N ASP A 428 4.87 -10.00 3.18
CA ASP A 428 4.57 -10.13 1.76
C ASP A 428 3.59 -9.01 1.39
N PHE A 429 4.13 -7.97 0.79
CA PHE A 429 3.40 -6.74 0.51
C PHE A 429 2.17 -6.95 -0.37
N ILE A 430 2.21 -7.90 -1.29
CA ILE A 430 1.09 -8.26 -2.15
C ILE A 430 -0.03 -8.89 -1.32
N LYS A 431 0.31 -9.66 -0.29
CA LYS A 431 -0.65 -10.34 0.60
C LYS A 431 -1.35 -9.41 1.59
N PHE A 432 -1.01 -8.13 1.67
CA PHE A 432 -1.81 -7.14 2.40
C PHE A 432 -3.19 -6.94 1.78
N PHE A 433 -3.30 -7.11 0.47
CA PHE A 433 -4.58 -7.02 -0.21
C PHE A 433 -5.37 -8.32 -0.08
N SER A 434 -6.66 -8.18 0.23
CA SER A 434 -7.59 -9.32 0.22
C SER A 434 -7.70 -9.92 -1.20
N PRO A 435 -7.85 -11.26 -1.32
CA PRO A 435 -8.08 -11.91 -2.62
C PRO A 435 -9.32 -11.43 -3.40
N ARG A 436 -10.18 -10.60 -2.79
CA ARG A 436 -11.32 -9.96 -3.46
C ARG A 436 -10.93 -8.86 -4.44
N PHE A 437 -9.74 -8.27 -4.31
CA PHE A 437 -9.26 -7.22 -5.20
C PHE A 437 -8.73 -7.82 -6.50
N ASP A 438 -9.14 -7.25 -7.63
CA ASP A 438 -8.72 -7.69 -8.96
C ASP A 438 -7.20 -7.63 -9.12
N PHE A 439 -6.57 -6.56 -8.62
CA PHE A 439 -5.12 -6.42 -8.56
C PHE A 439 -4.45 -7.63 -7.88
N ARG A 440 -4.98 -8.10 -6.75
CA ARG A 440 -4.40 -9.23 -6.02
C ARG A 440 -4.53 -10.53 -6.84
N GLN A 441 -5.68 -10.78 -7.45
CA GLN A 441 -5.89 -11.95 -8.32
C GLN A 441 -4.99 -11.90 -9.56
N ALA A 442 -4.88 -10.72 -10.19
CA ALA A 442 -4.02 -10.50 -11.34
C ALA A 442 -2.54 -10.74 -11.02
N THR A 443 -2.11 -10.23 -9.86
CA THR A 443 -0.72 -10.37 -9.41
C THR A 443 -0.37 -11.82 -9.06
N ASP A 444 -1.25 -12.51 -8.34
CA ASP A 444 -1.08 -13.94 -8.01
C ASP A 444 -1.02 -14.78 -9.31
N PHE A 445 -1.95 -14.53 -10.26
CA PHE A 445 -1.96 -15.23 -11.55
C PHE A 445 -0.67 -14.98 -12.35
N THR A 446 -0.21 -13.74 -12.42
CA THR A 446 1.03 -13.37 -13.12
C THR A 446 2.25 -14.04 -12.49
N ALA A 447 2.32 -14.04 -11.16
CA ALA A 447 3.41 -14.67 -10.43
C ALA A 447 3.48 -16.20 -10.63
N GLU A 448 2.33 -16.85 -10.70
CA GLU A 448 2.24 -18.30 -10.90
C GLU A 448 2.52 -18.74 -12.34
N ASN A 449 2.19 -17.91 -13.33
CA ASN A 449 2.14 -18.33 -14.73
C ASN A 449 3.18 -17.66 -15.65
N LEU A 450 3.72 -16.48 -15.28
CA LEU A 450 4.56 -15.71 -16.19
C LEU A 450 5.86 -15.23 -15.56
N THR A 451 5.80 -14.31 -14.59
CA THR A 451 6.99 -13.63 -14.04
C THR A 451 6.80 -13.20 -12.60
N GLY A 452 7.91 -13.06 -11.89
CA GLY A 452 7.92 -12.56 -10.52
C GLY A 452 7.61 -11.07 -10.44
N MET A 453 6.87 -10.70 -9.39
CA MET A 453 6.45 -9.31 -9.17
C MET A 453 7.37 -8.54 -8.21
N TYR A 454 8.26 -9.23 -7.51
CA TYR A 454 9.29 -8.60 -6.71
C TYR A 454 10.55 -8.41 -7.52
N ILE A 455 11.08 -7.20 -7.52
CA ILE A 455 12.23 -6.81 -8.34
C ILE A 455 13.34 -6.32 -7.43
N ILE A 456 14.56 -6.81 -7.67
CA ILE A 456 15.79 -6.28 -7.09
C ILE A 456 16.63 -5.71 -8.24
N ASP A 457 16.97 -4.45 -8.13
CA ASP A 457 17.82 -3.76 -9.10
C ASP A 457 19.22 -3.52 -8.54
N TRP A 458 20.21 -3.74 -9.36
CA TRP A 458 21.61 -3.53 -9.04
C TRP A 458 22.21 -2.50 -9.99
N ASP A 459 22.77 -1.43 -9.44
CA ASP A 459 23.67 -0.52 -10.18
C ASP A 459 25.09 -1.05 -10.11
N LEU A 460 25.57 -1.56 -11.22
CA LEU A 460 26.89 -2.18 -11.33
C LEU A 460 27.87 -1.21 -11.98
N ASN A 461 28.71 -0.60 -11.15
CA ASN A 461 29.64 0.44 -11.57
C ASN A 461 30.95 -0.16 -12.10
N ALA A 462 31.35 0.24 -13.32
CA ALA A 462 32.60 -0.17 -13.97
C ALA A 462 33.81 0.75 -13.62
N GLY A 463 33.60 1.78 -12.79
CA GLY A 463 34.63 2.63 -12.24
C GLY A 463 35.19 3.72 -13.16
N ARG A 464 34.81 3.75 -14.45
CA ARG A 464 35.26 4.76 -15.42
C ARG A 464 34.32 4.88 -16.61
N GLU A 465 34.34 6.00 -17.29
CA GLU A 465 33.61 6.22 -18.54
C GLU A 465 33.97 5.16 -19.61
N GLY A 466 32.96 4.61 -20.27
CA GLY A 466 33.10 3.52 -21.24
C GLY A 466 33.54 2.18 -20.65
N GLY A 467 33.59 2.09 -19.29
CA GLY A 467 34.07 0.90 -18.60
C GLY A 467 33.17 -0.33 -18.76
N VAL A 468 31.89 -0.16 -19.11
CA VAL A 468 30.96 -1.28 -19.36
C VAL A 468 31.40 -2.18 -20.51
N ASN A 469 32.29 -1.71 -21.38
CA ASN A 469 32.85 -2.47 -22.50
C ASN A 469 34.10 -3.28 -22.11
N GLU A 470 34.59 -3.18 -20.88
CA GLU A 470 35.75 -3.95 -20.44
C GLU A 470 35.42 -5.43 -20.30
N PRO A 471 36.19 -6.36 -20.93
CA PRO A 471 35.92 -7.79 -20.84
C PRO A 471 35.89 -8.30 -19.39
N ALA A 472 36.77 -7.77 -18.51
CA ALA A 472 36.79 -8.16 -17.10
C ALA A 472 35.52 -7.72 -16.36
N TYR A 473 34.98 -6.53 -16.66
CA TYR A 473 33.74 -6.06 -16.13
C TYR A 473 32.57 -6.96 -16.60
N LEU A 474 32.47 -7.20 -17.90
CA LEU A 474 31.42 -8.05 -18.48
C LEU A 474 31.45 -9.47 -17.87
N GLN A 475 32.62 -10.06 -17.69
CA GLN A 475 32.78 -11.36 -17.04
C GLN A 475 32.30 -11.36 -15.58
N THR A 476 32.59 -10.28 -14.84
CA THR A 476 32.15 -10.13 -13.44
C THR A 476 30.63 -10.00 -13.36
N VAL A 477 30.03 -9.17 -14.22
CA VAL A 477 28.57 -9.00 -14.30
C VAL A 477 27.89 -10.31 -14.68
N GLU A 478 28.44 -11.06 -15.63
CA GLU A 478 27.91 -12.36 -16.05
C GLU A 478 27.96 -13.37 -14.90
N ALA A 479 29.09 -13.48 -14.23
CA ALA A 479 29.24 -14.39 -13.09
C ALA A 479 28.23 -14.05 -11.96
N PHE A 480 27.96 -12.76 -11.74
CA PHE A 480 26.95 -12.32 -10.79
C PHE A 480 25.53 -12.65 -11.25
N ALA A 481 25.23 -12.43 -12.53
CA ALA A 481 23.93 -12.81 -13.12
C ALA A 481 23.70 -14.34 -13.03
N ASP A 482 24.72 -15.14 -13.33
CA ASP A 482 24.66 -16.59 -13.27
C ASP A 482 24.46 -17.10 -11.83
N TRP A 483 25.07 -16.43 -10.85
CA TRP A 483 24.83 -16.75 -9.45
C TRP A 483 23.37 -16.51 -9.07
N PHE A 484 22.74 -15.39 -9.47
CA PHE A 484 21.34 -15.14 -9.25
C PHE A 484 20.43 -16.15 -9.95
N ARG A 485 20.72 -16.53 -11.19
CA ARG A 485 19.95 -17.54 -11.95
C ARG A 485 19.86 -18.89 -11.26
N GLN A 486 20.80 -19.19 -10.35
CA GLN A 486 20.82 -20.44 -9.58
C GLN A 486 20.02 -20.35 -8.27
N GLN A 487 19.55 -19.18 -7.86
CA GLN A 487 18.81 -19.00 -6.62
C GLN A 487 17.36 -19.48 -6.75
N LYS A 488 16.82 -20.02 -5.65
CA LYS A 488 15.52 -20.72 -5.61
C LYS A 488 14.33 -19.87 -6.06
N TYR A 489 14.31 -18.59 -5.66
CA TYR A 489 13.16 -17.70 -5.89
C TYR A 489 13.31 -16.84 -7.14
N VAL A 490 14.43 -16.92 -7.82
CA VAL A 490 14.71 -16.12 -9.02
C VAL A 490 14.05 -16.77 -10.23
N CYS A 491 13.17 -16.03 -10.89
CA CYS A 491 12.50 -16.48 -12.12
C CYS A 491 13.11 -15.87 -13.37
N HIS A 492 13.69 -14.67 -13.27
CA HIS A 492 14.32 -14.00 -14.39
C HIS A 492 15.45 -13.08 -13.91
N VAL A 493 16.54 -13.02 -14.68
CA VAL A 493 17.63 -12.05 -14.51
C VAL A 493 17.84 -11.35 -15.84
N TYR A 494 17.59 -10.05 -15.87
CA TYR A 494 17.92 -9.21 -17.01
C TYR A 494 19.31 -8.61 -16.82
N SER A 495 20.26 -8.98 -17.66
CA SER A 495 21.62 -8.47 -17.61
C SER A 495 22.03 -7.88 -18.97
N PHE A 496 22.82 -6.79 -18.92
CA PHE A 496 23.44 -6.24 -20.14
C PHE A 496 24.32 -7.26 -20.88
N THR A 497 24.91 -8.20 -20.13
CA THR A 497 25.73 -9.27 -20.70
C THR A 497 24.97 -10.19 -21.65
N ASP A 498 23.66 -10.38 -21.45
CA ASP A 498 22.83 -11.17 -22.36
C ASP A 498 22.69 -10.48 -23.71
N VAL A 499 22.50 -9.16 -23.72
CA VAL A 499 22.49 -8.34 -24.94
C VAL A 499 23.81 -8.50 -25.70
N MET A 500 24.94 -8.39 -24.98
CA MET A 500 26.28 -8.50 -25.59
C MET A 500 26.54 -9.90 -26.17
N LYS A 501 26.11 -10.96 -25.50
CA LYS A 501 26.20 -12.34 -26.01
C LYS A 501 25.31 -12.54 -27.24
N GLN A 502 24.11 -11.97 -27.20
CA GLN A 502 23.18 -12.03 -28.32
C GLN A 502 23.74 -11.35 -29.57
N VAL A 503 24.23 -10.12 -29.43
CA VAL A 503 24.84 -9.39 -30.54
C VAL A 503 26.07 -10.14 -31.08
N ASN A 504 26.93 -10.68 -30.22
CA ASN A 504 28.09 -11.46 -30.65
C ASN A 504 27.67 -12.70 -31.44
N ARG A 505 26.66 -13.45 -31.01
CA ARG A 505 26.11 -14.60 -31.75
C ARG A 505 25.58 -14.17 -33.11
N ASN A 506 24.82 -13.09 -33.16
CA ASN A 506 24.21 -12.61 -34.40
C ASN A 506 25.25 -12.18 -35.41
N MET A 507 26.30 -11.49 -34.99
CA MET A 507 27.44 -11.10 -35.86
C MET A 507 28.23 -12.29 -36.40
N HIS A 508 27.97 -13.50 -35.89
CA HIS A 508 28.55 -14.76 -36.40
C HIS A 508 27.49 -15.69 -37.01
N ASN A 509 26.55 -15.13 -37.76
CA ASN A 509 25.50 -15.88 -38.47
C ASN A 509 24.62 -16.74 -37.56
N ASN A 510 24.32 -16.26 -36.35
CA ASN A 510 23.54 -16.97 -35.35
C ASN A 510 24.15 -18.31 -34.88
N ASP A 511 25.45 -18.51 -35.03
CA ASP A 511 26.12 -19.70 -34.56
C ASP A 511 26.08 -19.75 -33.00
N PRO A 512 25.46 -20.76 -32.41
CA PRO A 512 25.36 -20.90 -30.93
C PRO A 512 26.72 -20.92 -30.21
N ALA A 513 27.80 -21.31 -30.90
CA ALA A 513 29.16 -21.28 -30.32
C ALA A 513 29.63 -19.86 -29.97
N TYR A 514 29.04 -18.84 -30.57
CA TYR A 514 29.34 -17.42 -30.33
C TYR A 514 28.37 -16.75 -29.36
N TYR A 515 27.47 -17.48 -28.72
CA TYR A 515 26.69 -16.96 -27.59
C TYR A 515 27.59 -16.84 -26.36
N ARG A 516 28.54 -15.91 -26.43
CA ARG A 516 29.58 -15.64 -25.40
C ARG A 516 29.99 -14.17 -25.43
N LEU A 517 30.58 -13.71 -24.33
CA LEU A 517 31.05 -12.32 -24.21
C LEU A 517 32.22 -12.03 -25.17
N PRO A 518 32.29 -10.82 -25.77
CA PRO A 518 33.43 -10.35 -26.53
C PRO A 518 34.70 -10.36 -25.67
N GLN A 519 35.83 -10.77 -26.24
CA GLN A 519 37.10 -10.87 -25.51
C GLN A 519 37.95 -9.58 -25.60
N GLU A 520 37.56 -8.65 -26.47
CA GLU A 520 38.25 -7.39 -26.69
C GLU A 520 37.34 -6.20 -26.41
N ARG A 521 37.85 -5.18 -25.70
CA ARG A 521 37.15 -3.95 -25.38
C ARG A 521 36.61 -3.23 -26.62
N THR A 522 37.46 -3.12 -27.65
CA THR A 522 37.10 -2.47 -28.92
C THR A 522 35.93 -3.15 -29.61
N LEU A 523 35.95 -4.46 -29.62
CA LEU A 523 34.84 -5.25 -30.20
C LEU A 523 33.56 -5.08 -29.40
N ALA A 524 33.63 -5.12 -28.06
CA ALA A 524 32.49 -4.87 -27.19
C ALA A 524 31.87 -3.48 -27.42
N ALA A 525 32.72 -2.45 -27.52
CA ALA A 525 32.27 -1.08 -27.77
C ALA A 525 31.63 -0.92 -29.17
N GLN A 526 32.17 -1.60 -30.17
CA GLN A 526 31.58 -1.62 -31.53
C GLN A 526 30.21 -2.32 -31.55
N TYR A 527 30.09 -3.45 -30.88
CA TYR A 527 28.81 -4.16 -30.77
C TYR A 527 27.74 -3.33 -30.04
N LEU A 528 28.12 -2.68 -28.95
CA LEU A 528 27.21 -1.78 -28.24
C LEU A 528 26.76 -0.62 -29.13
N LEU A 529 27.71 0.07 -29.78
CA LEU A 529 27.39 1.17 -30.68
C LEU A 529 26.47 0.73 -31.84
N LEU A 530 26.79 -0.40 -32.47
CA LEU A 530 26.02 -0.95 -33.57
C LEU A 530 24.58 -1.28 -33.10
N TYR A 531 24.43 -1.86 -31.91
CA TYR A 531 23.14 -2.17 -31.34
C TYR A 531 22.33 -0.90 -31.02
N GLU A 532 22.94 0.08 -30.34
CA GLU A 532 22.30 1.36 -30.01
C GLU A 532 21.83 2.14 -31.25
N MET A 533 22.62 2.16 -32.33
CA MET A 533 22.27 2.89 -33.56
C MET A 533 21.05 2.30 -34.31
N ASN A 534 20.75 1.04 -34.08
CA ASN A 534 19.68 0.34 -34.76
C ASN A 534 18.40 0.17 -33.92
N LEU A 535 18.43 0.58 -32.63
CA LEU A 535 17.24 0.49 -31.78
C LEU A 535 16.21 1.56 -32.14
N PRO A 536 14.91 1.21 -32.20
CA PRO A 536 13.85 2.17 -32.44
C PRO A 536 13.73 3.18 -31.28
N PHE A 537 13.15 4.33 -31.58
CA PHE A 537 12.84 5.33 -30.57
C PHE A 537 11.96 4.76 -29.45
N GLY A 538 12.32 5.03 -28.20
CA GLY A 538 11.63 4.54 -27.00
C GLY A 538 12.02 3.12 -26.56
N LEU A 539 12.85 2.41 -27.33
CA LEU A 539 13.41 1.10 -26.97
C LEU A 539 14.93 1.16 -26.77
N ASP A 540 15.48 2.36 -26.52
CA ASP A 540 16.89 2.58 -26.24
C ASP A 540 17.35 1.87 -24.94
N LEU A 541 18.66 1.93 -24.68
CA LEU A 541 19.28 1.29 -23.51
C LEU A 541 19.40 2.21 -22.28
N ASN A 542 18.77 3.40 -22.27
CA ASN A 542 18.87 4.36 -21.16
C ASN A 542 18.30 3.82 -19.84
N ASP A 543 17.47 2.80 -19.90
CA ASP A 543 16.97 2.06 -18.73
C ASP A 543 17.96 1.00 -18.21
N ARG A 544 19.07 0.74 -18.92
CA ARG A 544 20.03 -0.34 -18.65
C ARG A 544 21.47 0.11 -18.51
N ILE A 545 21.86 1.17 -19.21
CA ILE A 545 23.21 1.70 -19.24
C ILE A 545 23.12 3.21 -19.00
N ASN A 546 23.95 3.73 -18.12
CA ASN A 546 24.02 5.17 -17.90
C ASN A 546 24.68 5.89 -19.07
N ILE A 547 24.49 7.21 -19.18
CA ILE A 547 24.86 8.04 -20.32
C ILE A 547 26.38 7.94 -20.65
N ASP A 548 27.24 7.94 -19.64
CA ASP A 548 28.69 7.86 -19.79
C ASP A 548 29.25 6.43 -19.90
N LYS A 549 28.35 5.44 -19.94
CA LYS A 549 28.71 4.02 -20.07
C LYS A 549 29.68 3.54 -18.98
N SER A 550 29.53 4.09 -17.77
CA SER A 550 30.33 3.72 -16.59
C SER A 550 29.61 2.72 -15.68
N ALA A 551 28.32 2.47 -15.89
CA ALA A 551 27.55 1.54 -15.08
C ALA A 551 26.44 0.87 -15.89
N THR A 552 26.02 -0.33 -15.45
CA THR A 552 24.88 -1.04 -16.00
C THR A 552 23.90 -1.43 -14.91
N ARG A 553 22.61 -1.42 -15.22
CA ARG A 553 21.55 -1.92 -14.35
C ARG A 553 21.29 -3.39 -14.62
N MET A 554 21.34 -4.20 -13.58
CA MET A 554 20.90 -5.59 -13.60
C MET A 554 19.60 -5.72 -12.80
N THR A 555 18.58 -6.33 -13.39
CA THR A 555 17.26 -6.51 -12.77
C THR A 555 17.02 -8.00 -12.50
N VAL A 556 16.67 -8.34 -11.26
CA VAL A 556 16.37 -9.69 -10.81
C VAL A 556 14.90 -9.74 -10.41
N SER A 557 14.12 -10.61 -11.06
CA SER A 557 12.70 -10.82 -10.74
C SER A 557 12.52 -12.07 -9.86
N LEU A 558 11.76 -11.93 -8.78
CA LEU A 558 11.54 -12.95 -7.77
C LEU A 558 10.08 -13.39 -7.72
N VAL A 559 9.83 -14.69 -7.57
CA VAL A 559 8.49 -15.27 -7.37
C VAL A 559 8.36 -15.79 -5.95
N GLY A 560 7.30 -15.34 -5.26
CA GLY A 560 6.90 -15.90 -3.97
C GLY A 560 7.91 -15.75 -2.84
N ALA A 561 8.88 -14.83 -2.98
CA ALA A 561 9.87 -14.55 -1.95
C ALA A 561 9.28 -13.55 -0.94
N SER A 562 9.26 -13.93 0.32
CA SER A 562 8.95 -13.03 1.43
C SER A 562 10.12 -12.09 1.72
N THR A 563 9.88 -11.02 2.48
CA THR A 563 10.93 -10.07 2.89
C THR A 563 12.10 -10.77 3.60
N ARG A 564 11.82 -11.80 4.39
CA ARG A 564 12.86 -12.60 5.03
C ARG A 564 13.70 -13.36 4.02
N GLU A 565 13.05 -14.03 3.07
CA GLU A 565 13.73 -14.81 2.04
C GLU A 565 14.56 -13.94 1.10
N MET A 566 14.08 -12.71 0.81
CA MET A 566 14.85 -11.72 0.05
C MET A 566 16.11 -11.23 0.79
N ARG A 567 16.08 -11.19 2.13
CA ARG A 567 17.26 -10.81 2.93
C ARG A 567 18.27 -11.95 3.07
N GLU A 568 17.83 -13.18 2.91
CA GLU A 568 18.68 -14.37 2.95
C GLU A 568 19.35 -14.64 1.58
N LEU A 569 18.88 -13.99 0.50
CA LEU A 569 19.54 -13.93 -0.82
C LEU A 569 20.75 -12.98 -0.81
#